data_7b7abbe6c4f3408f25992dc385bfc4e7
#
_entry.id   7b7abbe6c4f3408f25992dc385bfc4e7
#
_cell.length_a   1.000
_cell.length_b   1.000
_cell.length_c   1.000
_cell.angle_alpha   90.00
_cell.angle_beta   90.00
_cell.angle_gamma   90.00
#
_symmetry.space_group_name_H-M   'P 1'
#
loop_
_entity.id
_entity.type
_entity.pdbx_description
1 polymer ?
#
loop_
_entity_poly.entity_id
_entity_poly.type
_entity_poly.pdbx_seq_one_letter_code
_entity_poly.pdbx_strand_id
1 'polypeptide(L)'
;MVSPSLEQFTQLATQGNFIPVYQELAADLDTPVSAWHKVCQGEAYSFLLESVEGGETLGRYSLLGCNPLWVLETRGEVTTQTFRDGTVKTYSGDPFGVLPQCLAPYQPVTLPQLPPGIGGLFGFWGYELIRWIEPTVTTYDRTPQDLPDGLWMQVDSLLIFDQVKRKIWVVAYGDLMTPGQTAAAAYQAACDRIQALVQKLTQPLQGLAPLVGWQPPQGSADPALTYTSNRTEAEFCQAVEQAKDLIRAGDIFQVVISQRLTTPYQGNPFDLYRSLRLVNPSPYMAYFHFKDWQMIGSSPEVMVKAEHQDDPGSPMVATVRPIAGTRPRGQTPAADEALAQDLLQDPKEIAEHVMLVDLGRNDLGRVCTSGTVRVDELMVIERYSHVMHIVSNVVGHLAPDKTAWDLLKACFPAGTVSGAPKIRAMQIIHDLEPDRRGPYSGVYGYYDFEGQLNTAITIRTMLVQPTGPDHWEISVQAGAGLVADSVPASEFQETLNKARGMLEAIRCLQTVADES
;
A
#
# COMPACT_ATOMS: atom_id res chain seq x y z
N MET A 1 3.52 15.86 28.15
CA MET A 1 4.64 15.30 28.96
C MET A 1 5.24 14.17 28.13
N VAL A 2 6.58 14.13 28.06
CA VAL A 2 7.26 13.06 27.29
C VAL A 2 7.36 11.79 28.13
N SER A 3 7.19 10.64 27.53
CA SER A 3 7.30 9.30 28.12
C SER A 3 8.19 8.41 27.25
N PRO A 4 8.97 7.48 27.82
CA PRO A 4 9.26 7.32 29.25
C PRO A 4 10.07 8.49 29.83
N SER A 5 10.24 8.54 31.18
CA SER A 5 11.19 9.45 31.82
C SER A 5 12.64 9.04 31.51
N LEU A 6 13.62 9.92 31.72
CA LEU A 6 15.04 9.59 31.53
C LEU A 6 15.47 8.38 32.39
N GLU A 7 14.97 8.28 33.63
CA GLU A 7 15.26 7.13 34.48
C GLU A 7 14.73 5.82 33.89
N GLN A 8 13.46 5.81 33.46
CA GLN A 8 12.84 4.66 32.80
C GLN A 8 13.56 4.33 31.48
N PHE A 9 13.89 5.35 30.67
CA PHE A 9 14.64 5.17 29.43
C PHE A 9 16.00 4.50 29.68
N THR A 10 16.70 4.93 30.74
CA THR A 10 17.99 4.34 31.11
C THR A 10 17.87 2.86 31.53
N GLN A 11 16.77 2.49 32.17
CA GLN A 11 16.47 1.09 32.47
C GLN A 11 16.16 0.31 31.18
N LEU A 12 15.35 0.86 30.27
CA LEU A 12 15.02 0.25 28.99
C LEU A 12 16.27 0.08 28.09
N ALA A 13 17.27 0.93 28.22
CA ALA A 13 18.55 0.84 27.52
C ALA A 13 19.36 -0.44 27.84
N THR A 14 18.98 -1.18 28.87
CA THR A 14 19.56 -2.50 29.17
C THR A 14 18.90 -3.63 28.37
N GLN A 15 17.75 -3.38 27.73
CA GLN A 15 16.96 -4.35 26.98
C GLN A 15 17.17 -4.24 25.47
N GLY A 16 17.63 -3.06 25.00
CA GLY A 16 17.85 -2.84 23.58
C GLY A 16 18.56 -1.52 23.30
N ASN A 17 18.81 -1.24 22.04
CA ASN A 17 19.58 -0.08 21.58
C ASN A 17 18.76 0.96 20.80
N PHE A 18 17.47 0.68 20.57
CA PHE A 18 16.58 1.56 19.82
C PHE A 18 15.25 1.67 20.58
N ILE A 19 15.10 2.77 21.33
CA ILE A 19 14.08 2.87 22.38
C ILE A 19 13.10 3.98 22.03
N PRO A 20 11.79 3.70 21.93
CA PRO A 20 10.79 4.71 21.63
C PRO A 20 10.60 5.67 22.80
N VAL A 21 10.55 6.94 22.47
CA VAL A 21 10.14 8.06 23.34
C VAL A 21 8.94 8.71 22.67
N TYR A 22 7.93 9.11 23.43
CA TYR A 22 6.72 9.66 22.83
C TYR A 22 6.07 10.75 23.66
N GLN A 23 5.24 11.54 22.99
CA GLN A 23 4.34 12.49 23.62
C GLN A 23 2.94 12.31 23.02
N GLU A 24 1.91 12.27 23.89
CA GLU A 24 0.52 12.28 23.46
C GLU A 24 0.01 13.73 23.33
N LEU A 25 -0.72 13.99 22.26
CA LEU A 25 -1.45 15.23 21.99
C LEU A 25 -2.92 14.92 21.72
N ALA A 26 -3.81 15.89 21.91
CA ALA A 26 -5.18 15.79 21.45
C ALA A 26 -5.22 15.97 19.91
N ALA A 27 -6.02 15.14 19.23
CA ALA A 27 -6.27 15.25 17.79
C ALA A 27 -7.59 16.01 17.56
N ASP A 28 -7.66 17.27 17.98
CA ASP A 28 -8.85 18.12 17.92
C ASP A 28 -8.74 19.24 16.87
N LEU A 29 -7.53 19.65 16.48
CA LEU A 29 -7.29 20.74 15.53
C LEU A 29 -6.67 20.28 14.21
N ASP A 30 -5.93 19.17 14.22
CA ASP A 30 -5.24 18.67 13.05
C ASP A 30 -5.86 17.37 12.52
N THR A 31 -5.90 17.26 11.20
CA THR A 31 -6.17 16.01 10.47
C THR A 31 -4.83 15.39 10.04
N PRO A 32 -4.79 14.09 9.69
CA PRO A 32 -3.57 13.51 9.11
C PRO A 32 -3.05 14.27 7.89
N VAL A 33 -3.95 14.83 7.06
CA VAL A 33 -3.62 15.66 5.89
C VAL A 33 -2.94 16.96 6.29
N SER A 34 -3.51 17.71 7.24
CA SER A 34 -2.91 18.98 7.71
C SER A 34 -1.59 18.74 8.43
N ALA A 35 -1.51 17.68 9.23
CA ALA A 35 -0.31 17.29 9.96
C ALA A 35 0.83 16.88 9.00
N TRP A 36 0.51 16.07 7.96
CA TRP A 36 1.51 15.73 6.94
C TRP A 36 2.06 17.00 6.28
N HIS A 37 1.19 17.91 5.87
CA HIS A 37 1.61 19.17 5.25
C HIS A 37 2.51 20.00 6.18
N LYS A 38 2.13 20.17 7.45
CA LYS A 38 2.94 20.92 8.43
C LYS A 38 4.30 20.30 8.71
N VAL A 39 4.39 18.98 8.71
CA VAL A 39 5.56 18.24 9.18
C VAL A 39 6.47 17.80 8.04
N CYS A 40 5.87 17.36 6.92
CA CYS A 40 6.58 16.63 5.87
C CYS A 40 6.73 17.42 4.56
N GLN A 41 6.03 18.56 4.38
CA GLN A 41 6.16 19.36 3.16
C GLN A 41 7.61 19.82 2.96
N GLY A 42 8.14 19.63 1.73
CA GLY A 42 9.50 19.99 1.36
C GLY A 42 10.57 18.96 1.76
N GLU A 43 10.19 17.90 2.47
CA GLU A 43 11.11 16.78 2.76
C GLU A 43 11.21 15.86 1.53
N ALA A 44 12.42 15.41 1.20
CA ALA A 44 12.67 14.59 0.02
C ALA A 44 11.99 13.21 0.09
N TYR A 45 11.82 12.67 1.29
CA TYR A 45 11.17 11.39 1.54
C TYR A 45 10.14 11.53 2.65
N SER A 46 8.91 11.12 2.37
CA SER A 46 7.83 11.13 3.35
C SER A 46 6.72 10.15 2.98
N PHE A 47 5.86 9.86 3.95
CA PHE A 47 4.67 9.04 3.72
C PHE A 47 3.50 9.53 4.57
N LEU A 48 2.30 9.20 4.10
CA LEU A 48 1.05 9.25 4.83
C LEU A 48 0.26 7.98 4.49
N LEU A 49 -0.02 7.16 5.48
CA LEU A 49 -0.88 5.99 5.38
C LEU A 49 -2.13 6.23 6.19
N GLU A 50 -3.30 6.10 5.56
CA GLU A 50 -4.58 6.27 6.23
C GLU A 50 -5.49 5.07 5.90
N SER A 51 -6.37 4.73 6.83
CA SER A 51 -7.53 3.90 6.55
C SER A 51 -8.76 4.80 6.65
N VAL A 52 -9.43 5.05 5.54
CA VAL A 52 -10.53 6.03 5.46
C VAL A 52 -11.90 5.35 5.49
N GLU A 53 -11.99 4.10 5.04
CA GLU A 53 -13.20 3.27 5.09
C GLU A 53 -12.92 1.96 5.85
N GLY A 54 -13.95 1.38 6.49
CA GLY A 54 -13.84 0.07 7.15
C GLY A 54 -14.24 0.05 8.62
N GLY A 55 -14.80 1.13 9.15
CA GLY A 55 -15.33 1.19 10.53
C GLY A 55 -14.22 1.20 11.60
N GLU A 56 -14.58 0.85 12.85
CA GLU A 56 -13.69 0.95 14.02
C GLU A 56 -12.49 -0.01 13.98
N THR A 57 -12.55 -1.07 13.20
CA THR A 57 -11.50 -2.11 13.15
C THR A 57 -10.45 -1.86 12.07
N LEU A 58 -10.81 -1.30 10.92
CA LEU A 58 -9.90 -1.06 9.80
C LEU A 58 -9.40 0.39 9.71
N GLY A 59 -10.21 1.36 10.17
CA GLY A 59 -9.97 2.80 10.02
C GLY A 59 -9.33 3.50 11.21
N ARG A 60 -8.74 2.77 12.17
CA ARG A 60 -8.36 3.36 13.45
C ARG A 60 -7.13 4.24 13.40
N TYR A 61 -6.07 3.81 12.74
CA TYR A 61 -4.78 4.50 12.76
C TYR A 61 -4.43 5.14 11.42
N SER A 62 -3.88 6.37 11.49
CA SER A 62 -3.17 6.98 10.37
C SER A 62 -1.73 7.23 10.79
N LEU A 63 -0.78 6.86 9.90
CA LEU A 63 0.65 6.91 10.15
C LEU A 63 1.28 7.90 9.19
N LEU A 64 2.12 8.81 9.67
CA LEU A 64 2.88 9.70 8.82
C LEU A 64 4.28 9.97 9.35
N GLY A 65 5.22 10.12 8.44
CA GLY A 65 6.62 10.38 8.76
C GLY A 65 7.39 10.90 7.57
N CYS A 66 8.56 11.45 7.86
CA CYS A 66 9.47 11.98 6.84
C CYS A 66 10.93 11.91 7.31
N ASN A 67 11.84 12.29 6.42
CA ASN A 67 13.26 12.38 6.69
C ASN A 67 13.84 11.09 7.33
N PRO A 68 13.78 9.95 6.60
CA PRO A 68 14.18 8.65 7.11
C PRO A 68 15.64 8.60 7.54
N LEU A 69 15.98 7.69 8.47
CA LEU A 69 17.38 7.39 8.82
C LEU A 69 18.16 6.87 7.61
N TRP A 70 17.49 6.03 6.84
CA TRP A 70 17.99 5.53 5.56
C TRP A 70 16.84 5.10 4.66
N VAL A 71 17.15 5.06 3.37
CA VAL A 71 16.28 4.56 2.31
C VAL A 71 16.95 3.36 1.67
N LEU A 72 16.19 2.29 1.45
CA LEU A 72 16.62 1.11 0.71
C LEU A 72 15.94 1.12 -0.66
N GLU A 73 16.70 1.22 -1.73
CA GLU A 73 16.21 1.18 -3.10
C GLU A 73 16.77 -0.04 -3.84
N THR A 74 15.89 -0.82 -4.46
CA THR A 74 16.26 -2.00 -5.25
C THR A 74 15.99 -1.76 -6.72
N ARG A 75 17.00 -1.99 -7.56
CA ARG A 75 16.92 -1.98 -9.03
C ARG A 75 17.60 -3.23 -9.59
N GLY A 76 16.84 -4.14 -10.14
CA GLY A 76 17.36 -5.42 -10.62
C GLY A 76 18.05 -6.20 -9.51
N GLU A 77 19.34 -6.47 -9.69
CA GLU A 77 20.15 -7.23 -8.73
C GLU A 77 20.88 -6.37 -7.70
N VAL A 78 20.71 -5.05 -7.78
CA VAL A 78 21.40 -4.12 -6.90
C VAL A 78 20.43 -3.48 -5.93
N THR A 79 20.77 -3.54 -4.64
CA THR A 79 20.04 -2.84 -3.57
C THR A 79 20.98 -1.81 -2.93
N THR A 80 20.55 -0.57 -2.89
CA THR A 80 21.31 0.56 -2.35
C THR A 80 20.65 1.06 -1.07
N GLN A 81 21.40 1.11 0.03
CA GLN A 81 21.00 1.73 1.29
C GLN A 81 21.68 3.10 1.39
N THR A 82 20.87 4.17 1.33
CA THR A 82 21.34 5.56 1.45
C THR A 82 20.94 6.11 2.82
N PHE A 83 21.92 6.45 3.61
CA PHE A 83 21.72 7.03 4.94
C PHE A 83 21.44 8.55 4.86
N ARG A 84 20.80 9.09 5.90
CA ARG A 84 20.48 10.53 6.04
C ARG A 84 21.74 11.43 5.95
N ASP A 85 22.88 10.95 6.40
CA ASP A 85 24.17 11.65 6.31
C ASP A 85 24.83 11.60 4.93
N GLY A 86 24.20 10.96 3.96
CA GLY A 86 24.71 10.77 2.60
C GLY A 86 25.59 9.51 2.42
N THR A 87 25.87 8.75 3.48
CA THR A 87 26.59 7.48 3.37
C THR A 87 25.78 6.49 2.54
N VAL A 88 26.44 5.76 1.63
CA VAL A 88 25.79 4.78 0.76
C VAL A 88 26.45 3.42 0.94
N LYS A 89 25.62 2.38 1.09
CA LYS A 89 26.01 0.98 1.04
C LYS A 89 25.29 0.28 -0.09
N THR A 90 26.00 -0.58 -0.81
CA THR A 90 25.45 -1.33 -1.93
C THR A 90 25.53 -2.82 -1.64
N TYR A 91 24.44 -3.52 -1.95
CA TYR A 91 24.29 -4.95 -1.81
C TYR A 91 23.90 -5.55 -3.18
N SER A 92 24.25 -6.81 -3.41
CA SER A 92 23.86 -7.53 -4.62
C SER A 92 23.11 -8.80 -4.24
N GLY A 93 22.16 -9.19 -5.10
CA GLY A 93 21.37 -10.40 -4.93
C GLY A 93 19.98 -10.14 -4.33
N ASP A 94 19.40 -11.17 -3.74
CA ASP A 94 18.01 -11.17 -3.23
C ASP A 94 17.76 -10.07 -2.19
N PRO A 95 16.90 -9.08 -2.47
CA PRO A 95 16.58 -8.00 -1.55
C PRO A 95 15.92 -8.47 -0.25
N PHE A 96 15.23 -9.61 -0.25
CA PHE A 96 14.71 -10.21 0.97
C PHE A 96 15.80 -10.70 1.93
N GLY A 97 16.99 -11.04 1.40
CA GLY A 97 18.17 -11.33 2.21
C GLY A 97 18.89 -10.07 2.69
N VAL A 98 18.76 -8.95 1.97
CA VAL A 98 19.37 -7.66 2.34
C VAL A 98 18.62 -6.98 3.49
N LEU A 99 17.29 -7.00 3.48
CA LEU A 99 16.46 -6.37 4.52
C LEU A 99 16.84 -6.79 5.95
N PRO A 100 16.93 -8.09 6.28
CA PRO A 100 17.36 -8.52 7.62
C PRO A 100 18.75 -8.02 7.99
N GLN A 101 19.67 -7.93 7.03
CA GLN A 101 21.02 -7.39 7.27
C GLN A 101 20.99 -5.90 7.63
N CYS A 102 20.11 -5.12 6.98
CA CYS A 102 19.93 -3.70 7.28
C CYS A 102 19.26 -3.47 8.65
N LEU A 103 18.40 -4.39 9.07
CA LEU A 103 17.68 -4.32 10.34
C LEU A 103 18.44 -4.96 11.51
N ALA A 104 19.38 -5.88 11.25
CA ALA A 104 20.11 -6.60 12.28
C ALA A 104 20.80 -5.75 13.36
N PRO A 105 21.32 -4.51 13.08
CA PRO A 105 21.88 -3.68 14.12
C PRO A 105 20.88 -3.17 15.15
N TYR A 106 19.58 -3.10 14.79
CA TYR A 106 18.53 -2.58 15.65
C TYR A 106 18.04 -3.63 16.63
N GLN A 107 18.03 -3.27 17.91
CA GLN A 107 17.41 -4.04 18.98
C GLN A 107 16.34 -3.17 19.62
N PRO A 108 15.15 -3.09 18.97
CA PRO A 108 14.09 -2.20 19.41
C PRO A 108 13.49 -2.66 20.74
N VAL A 109 13.12 -1.71 21.57
CA VAL A 109 12.38 -1.95 22.80
C VAL A 109 10.91 -1.69 22.57
N THR A 110 10.07 -2.66 22.88
CA THR A 110 8.61 -2.52 22.78
C THR A 110 8.04 -1.85 24.02
N LEU A 111 7.10 -0.92 23.82
CA LEU A 111 6.31 -0.30 24.87
C LEU A 111 4.83 -0.68 24.68
N PRO A 112 4.23 -1.49 25.58
CA PRO A 112 2.87 -2.03 25.40
C PRO A 112 1.75 -0.99 25.27
N GLN A 113 1.99 0.23 25.71
CA GLN A 113 1.01 1.33 25.62
C GLN A 113 0.96 2.00 24.24
N LEU A 114 1.95 1.77 23.38
CA LEU A 114 2.00 2.33 22.04
C LEU A 114 1.22 1.45 21.05
N PRO A 115 0.62 2.04 20.00
CA PRO A 115 -0.06 1.28 18.96
C PRO A 115 0.94 0.51 18.08
N PRO A 116 0.49 -0.46 17.26
CA PRO A 116 1.34 -1.10 16.27
C PRO A 116 1.84 -0.09 15.22
N GLY A 117 2.91 -0.44 14.53
CA GLY A 117 3.47 0.38 13.45
C GLY A 117 4.22 1.63 13.92
N ILE A 118 4.68 1.68 15.16
CA ILE A 118 5.38 2.85 15.74
C ILE A 118 6.75 3.14 15.16
N GLY A 119 7.24 2.31 14.25
CA GLY A 119 8.55 2.47 13.59
C GLY A 119 8.80 1.31 12.65
N GLY A 120 9.98 1.28 12.03
CA GLY A 120 10.33 0.25 11.07
C GLY A 120 10.40 0.78 9.64
N LEU A 121 9.91 0.02 8.70
CA LEU A 121 9.99 0.27 7.27
C LEU A 121 8.64 0.69 6.70
N PHE A 122 8.64 1.72 5.88
CA PHE A 122 7.48 2.21 5.13
C PHE A 122 7.85 2.32 3.65
N GLY A 123 7.05 1.71 2.78
CA GLY A 123 7.42 1.71 1.36
C GLY A 123 6.64 0.73 0.52
N PHE A 124 7.27 0.27 -0.57
CA PHE A 124 6.65 -0.64 -1.52
C PHE A 124 7.64 -1.65 -2.10
N TRP A 125 7.08 -2.75 -2.61
CA TRP A 125 7.71 -3.67 -3.55
C TRP A 125 6.89 -3.72 -4.84
N GLY A 126 7.54 -3.59 -5.98
CA GLY A 126 6.93 -3.73 -7.30
C GLY A 126 6.76 -5.19 -7.73
N TYR A 127 6.00 -5.40 -8.81
CA TYR A 127 5.70 -6.72 -9.36
C TYR A 127 6.97 -7.51 -9.75
N GLU A 128 8.00 -6.84 -10.25
CA GLU A 128 9.24 -7.47 -10.70
C GLU A 128 10.06 -8.14 -9.61
N LEU A 129 9.70 -7.92 -8.34
CA LEU A 129 10.26 -8.66 -7.21
C LEU A 129 10.05 -10.18 -7.35
N ILE A 130 9.05 -10.60 -8.16
CA ILE A 130 8.75 -12.00 -8.44
C ILE A 130 9.97 -12.79 -8.93
N ARG A 131 10.94 -12.15 -9.58
CA ARG A 131 12.19 -12.79 -10.06
C ARG A 131 12.97 -13.45 -8.92
N TRP A 132 12.86 -12.94 -7.71
CA TRP A 132 13.53 -13.44 -6.51
C TRP A 132 12.71 -14.48 -5.76
N ILE A 133 11.43 -14.62 -6.10
CA ILE A 133 10.49 -15.56 -5.48
C ILE A 133 10.31 -16.78 -6.38
N GLU A 134 10.13 -16.54 -7.69
CA GLU A 134 9.87 -17.58 -8.68
C GLU A 134 10.75 -17.36 -9.92
N PRO A 135 11.95 -17.94 -9.97
CA PRO A 135 12.92 -17.73 -11.06
C PRO A 135 12.45 -18.18 -12.44
N THR A 136 11.37 -18.97 -12.52
CA THR A 136 10.79 -19.42 -13.80
C THR A 136 9.92 -18.35 -14.46
N VAL A 137 9.64 -17.26 -13.75
CA VAL A 137 8.93 -16.10 -14.28
C VAL A 137 9.92 -15.08 -14.79
N THR A 138 9.96 -14.92 -16.11
CA THR A 138 10.81 -13.89 -16.75
C THR A 138 10.23 -12.50 -16.46
N THR A 139 11.10 -11.55 -16.21
CA THR A 139 10.73 -10.14 -16.05
C THR A 139 11.46 -9.29 -17.08
N TYR A 140 10.82 -8.21 -17.54
CA TYR A 140 11.46 -7.30 -18.49
C TYR A 140 12.46 -6.40 -17.78
N ASP A 141 13.61 -6.14 -18.44
CA ASP A 141 14.56 -5.13 -18.00
C ASP A 141 14.15 -3.71 -18.46
N ARG A 142 13.19 -3.63 -19.38
CA ARG A 142 12.74 -2.36 -19.95
C ARG A 142 11.57 -1.81 -19.16
N THR A 143 11.71 -0.58 -18.68
CA THR A 143 10.62 0.19 -18.12
C THR A 143 10.60 1.58 -18.77
N PRO A 144 9.45 2.01 -19.31
CA PRO A 144 9.30 3.39 -19.77
C PRO A 144 9.44 4.40 -18.63
N GLN A 145 9.23 3.98 -17.39
CA GLN A 145 9.10 4.86 -16.23
C GLN A 145 10.37 4.97 -15.37
N ASP A 146 11.40 4.17 -15.61
CA ASP A 146 12.65 4.14 -14.82
C ASP A 146 12.46 4.15 -13.29
N LEU A 147 11.44 3.45 -12.80
CA LEU A 147 11.14 3.32 -11.37
C LEU A 147 11.89 2.13 -10.76
N PRO A 148 12.25 2.18 -9.47
CA PRO A 148 12.86 1.05 -8.77
C PRO A 148 11.89 -0.13 -8.63
N ASP A 149 12.44 -1.35 -8.43
CA ASP A 149 11.68 -2.54 -8.12
C ASP A 149 11.10 -2.51 -6.70
N GLY A 150 11.68 -1.71 -5.84
CA GLY A 150 11.17 -1.45 -4.50
C GLY A 150 11.91 -0.31 -3.81
N LEU A 151 11.22 0.34 -2.89
CA LEU A 151 11.80 1.39 -2.07
C LEU A 151 11.17 1.35 -0.67
N TRP A 152 12.03 1.30 0.36
CA TRP A 152 11.64 1.29 1.76
C TRP A 152 12.38 2.36 2.54
N MET A 153 11.65 3.09 3.38
CA MET A 153 12.14 4.15 4.25
C MET A 153 12.14 3.67 5.69
N GLN A 154 13.28 3.72 6.37
CA GLN A 154 13.35 3.48 7.80
C GLN A 154 13.34 4.82 8.54
N VAL A 155 12.31 5.05 9.34
CA VAL A 155 12.14 6.28 10.11
C VAL A 155 12.47 6.09 11.58
N ASP A 156 13.02 7.14 12.19
CA ASP A 156 13.31 7.22 13.62
C ASP A 156 12.34 8.16 14.36
N SER A 157 11.41 8.76 13.63
CA SER A 157 10.35 9.59 14.19
C SER A 157 9.13 9.62 13.26
N LEU A 158 7.93 9.61 13.85
CA LEU A 158 6.66 9.61 13.13
C LEU A 158 5.51 10.10 14.00
N LEU A 159 4.39 10.38 13.37
CA LEU A 159 3.13 10.68 14.03
C LEU A 159 2.11 9.57 13.77
N ILE A 160 1.35 9.22 14.80
CA ILE A 160 0.26 8.24 14.72
C ILE A 160 -1.01 8.89 15.24
N PHE A 161 -2.01 8.96 14.37
CA PHE A 161 -3.35 9.39 14.72
C PHE A 161 -4.18 8.16 15.14
N ASP A 162 -4.77 8.19 16.33
CA ASP A 162 -5.83 7.28 16.74
C ASP A 162 -7.17 7.99 16.55
N GLN A 163 -7.87 7.65 15.47
CA GLN A 163 -9.15 8.27 15.12
C GLN A 163 -10.25 7.94 16.16
N VAL A 164 -10.17 6.79 16.81
CA VAL A 164 -11.13 6.35 17.84
C VAL A 164 -10.90 7.11 19.15
N LYS A 165 -9.65 7.18 19.62
CA LYS A 165 -9.29 7.85 20.87
C LYS A 165 -9.07 9.35 20.70
N ARG A 166 -9.08 9.86 19.46
CA ARG A 166 -8.81 11.27 19.13
C ARG A 166 -7.50 11.77 19.71
N LYS A 167 -6.44 11.00 19.49
CA LYS A 167 -5.09 11.29 19.98
C LYS A 167 -4.09 11.25 18.84
N ILE A 168 -2.99 12.00 19.03
CA ILE A 168 -1.78 11.92 18.21
C ILE A 168 -0.66 11.45 19.11
N TRP A 169 0.03 10.36 18.78
CA TRP A 169 1.32 10.05 19.33
C TRP A 169 2.40 10.65 18.43
N VAL A 170 3.25 11.49 19.03
CA VAL A 170 4.48 11.96 18.42
C VAL A 170 5.58 11.08 18.96
N VAL A 171 6.14 10.22 18.13
CA VAL A 171 7.14 9.20 18.53
C VAL A 171 8.49 9.53 17.93
N ALA A 172 9.56 9.39 18.72
CA ALA A 172 10.93 9.41 18.24
C ALA A 172 11.76 8.36 18.98
N TYR A 173 12.72 7.75 18.30
CA TYR A 173 13.56 6.71 18.88
C TYR A 173 14.87 7.27 19.42
N GLY A 174 15.21 6.97 20.68
CA GLY A 174 16.57 7.14 21.19
C GLY A 174 17.48 6.05 20.66
N ASP A 175 18.50 6.45 19.92
CA ASP A 175 19.45 5.57 19.24
C ASP A 175 20.75 5.45 20.07
N LEU A 176 21.07 4.23 20.50
CA LEU A 176 22.29 3.88 21.24
C LEU A 176 23.32 3.13 20.38
N MET A 177 23.09 3.00 19.07
CA MET A 177 24.01 2.29 18.17
C MET A 177 25.28 3.12 17.86
N THR A 178 25.20 4.43 17.98
CA THR A 178 26.35 5.31 17.75
C THR A 178 27.43 5.07 18.83
N PRO A 179 28.68 4.73 18.47
CA PRO A 179 29.73 4.50 19.44
C PRO A 179 29.93 5.69 20.38
N GLY A 180 29.92 5.44 21.69
CA GLY A 180 30.08 6.47 22.73
C GLY A 180 28.79 7.24 23.07
N GLN A 181 27.67 6.93 22.45
CA GLN A 181 26.36 7.52 22.78
C GLN A 181 25.93 7.09 24.18
N THR A 182 25.63 8.05 25.05
CA THR A 182 25.06 7.75 26.38
C THR A 182 23.54 7.70 26.32
N ALA A 183 22.91 6.94 27.24
CA ALA A 183 21.46 6.89 27.35
C ALA A 183 20.83 8.30 27.52
N ALA A 184 21.48 9.16 28.30
CA ALA A 184 21.01 10.55 28.49
C ALA A 184 21.06 11.37 27.18
N ALA A 185 22.12 11.23 26.39
CA ALA A 185 22.24 11.94 25.11
C ALA A 185 21.27 11.41 24.07
N ALA A 186 21.08 10.08 23.98
CA ALA A 186 20.11 9.46 23.08
C ALA A 186 18.66 9.86 23.43
N TYR A 187 18.34 9.88 24.73
CA TYR A 187 17.04 10.34 25.23
C TYR A 187 16.79 11.82 24.88
N GLN A 188 17.79 12.70 25.14
CA GLN A 188 17.66 14.12 24.83
C GLN A 188 17.45 14.34 23.32
N ALA A 189 18.20 13.65 22.47
CA ALA A 189 18.04 13.74 21.02
C ALA A 189 16.63 13.29 20.55
N ALA A 190 16.04 12.28 21.18
CA ALA A 190 14.66 11.88 20.91
C ALA A 190 13.67 12.95 21.37
N CYS A 191 13.84 13.51 22.56
CA CYS A 191 13.03 14.62 23.07
C CYS A 191 13.09 15.85 22.17
N ASP A 192 14.27 16.21 21.66
CA ASP A 192 14.46 17.36 20.78
C ASP A 192 13.72 17.16 19.46
N ARG A 193 13.74 15.93 18.87
CA ARG A 193 12.94 15.59 17.68
C ARG A 193 11.43 15.68 17.95
N ILE A 194 10.96 15.17 19.09
CA ILE A 194 9.56 15.30 19.48
C ILE A 194 9.16 16.77 19.58
N GLN A 195 9.97 17.59 20.24
CA GLN A 195 9.70 19.03 20.39
C GLN A 195 9.65 19.73 19.02
N ALA A 196 10.56 19.41 18.10
CA ALA A 196 10.56 19.95 16.75
C ALA A 196 9.29 19.58 15.98
N LEU A 197 8.83 18.32 16.07
CA LEU A 197 7.59 17.86 15.45
C LEU A 197 6.36 18.57 16.06
N VAL A 198 6.29 18.67 17.39
CA VAL A 198 5.21 19.38 18.09
C VAL A 198 5.21 20.86 17.70
N GLN A 199 6.38 21.49 17.61
CA GLN A 199 6.50 22.88 17.17
C GLN A 199 5.98 23.07 15.74
N LYS A 200 6.30 22.18 14.80
CA LYS A 200 5.73 22.20 13.43
C LYS A 200 4.20 22.08 13.46
N LEU A 201 3.63 21.18 14.27
CA LEU A 201 2.18 21.01 14.40
C LEU A 201 1.48 22.26 14.95
N THR A 202 2.11 22.99 15.87
CA THR A 202 1.51 24.21 16.44
C THR A 202 1.55 25.43 15.51
N GLN A 203 2.26 25.35 14.38
CA GLN A 203 2.26 26.43 13.40
C GLN A 203 0.91 26.52 12.67
N PRO A 204 0.48 27.72 12.29
CA PRO A 204 -0.65 27.89 11.40
C PRO A 204 -0.44 27.12 10.09
N LEU A 205 -1.51 26.56 9.54
CA LEU A 205 -1.47 25.93 8.23
C LEU A 205 -1.19 26.98 7.16
N GLN A 206 -0.05 26.88 6.48
CA GLN A 206 0.36 27.81 5.42
C GLN A 206 0.60 27.04 4.12
N GLY A 207 0.24 27.62 2.98
CA GLY A 207 0.53 27.06 1.66
C GLY A 207 -0.35 25.85 1.26
N LEU A 208 -1.29 25.44 2.08
CA LEU A 208 -2.30 24.46 1.73
C LEU A 208 -3.67 25.14 1.67
N ALA A 209 -4.10 25.46 0.48
CA ALA A 209 -5.44 26.02 0.27
C ALA A 209 -6.53 24.93 0.42
N PRO A 210 -7.75 25.29 0.87
CA PRO A 210 -8.91 24.42 0.70
C PRO A 210 -9.09 24.09 -0.79
N LEU A 211 -9.58 22.88 -1.10
CA LEU A 211 -10.00 22.53 -2.46
C LEU A 211 -11.33 23.26 -2.75
N VAL A 212 -11.25 24.57 -2.97
CA VAL A 212 -12.42 25.45 -3.22
C VAL A 212 -12.96 25.12 -4.61
N GLY A 213 -14.28 24.99 -4.72
CA GLY A 213 -14.93 24.63 -6.01
C GLY A 213 -14.86 23.15 -6.35
N TRP A 214 -14.15 22.33 -5.55
CA TRP A 214 -14.18 20.88 -5.74
C TRP A 214 -15.62 20.36 -5.63
N GLN A 215 -16.09 19.73 -6.71
CA GLN A 215 -17.40 19.07 -6.74
C GLN A 215 -17.21 17.60 -7.07
N PRO A 216 -17.97 16.70 -6.42
CA PRO A 216 -17.96 15.31 -6.83
C PRO A 216 -18.38 15.22 -8.29
N PRO A 217 -17.84 14.25 -9.05
CA PRO A 217 -18.15 14.09 -10.47
C PRO A 217 -19.67 14.00 -10.70
N GLN A 218 -20.22 14.94 -11.44
CA GLN A 218 -21.65 14.97 -11.79
C GLN A 218 -21.82 14.45 -13.24
N GLY A 219 -21.97 13.13 -13.39
CA GLY A 219 -22.44 12.52 -14.65
C GLY A 219 -21.50 12.71 -15.87
N SER A 220 -21.96 12.26 -17.03
CA SER A 220 -21.17 12.13 -18.27
C SER A 220 -21.03 13.40 -19.12
N ALA A 221 -21.30 14.59 -18.59
CA ALA A 221 -21.36 15.84 -19.37
C ALA A 221 -20.08 16.71 -19.32
N ASP A 222 -19.11 16.38 -18.47
CA ASP A 222 -17.86 17.12 -18.36
C ASP A 222 -16.85 16.71 -19.45
N PRO A 223 -15.97 17.63 -19.90
CA PRO A 223 -14.94 17.31 -20.88
C PRO A 223 -14.12 16.11 -20.39
N ALA A 224 -14.02 15.08 -21.23
CA ALA A 224 -13.27 13.88 -20.90
C ALA A 224 -11.80 14.24 -20.67
N LEU A 225 -11.23 13.77 -19.56
CA LEU A 225 -9.79 13.85 -19.32
C LEU A 225 -9.05 13.19 -20.49
N THR A 226 -8.12 13.90 -21.11
CA THR A 226 -7.30 13.35 -22.17
C THR A 226 -6.20 12.47 -21.56
N TYR A 227 -6.16 11.22 -21.98
CA TYR A 227 -5.11 10.27 -21.60
C TYR A 227 -4.67 9.44 -22.80
N THR A 228 -3.48 8.89 -22.72
CA THR A 228 -2.95 7.90 -23.67
C THR A 228 -2.85 6.54 -22.98
N SER A 229 -3.03 5.46 -23.75
CA SER A 229 -2.79 4.10 -23.26
C SER A 229 -1.52 3.54 -23.89
N ASN A 230 -0.81 2.66 -23.16
CA ASN A 230 0.35 1.94 -23.67
C ASN A 230 -0.03 0.84 -24.68
N ARG A 231 -1.32 0.64 -24.95
CA ARG A 231 -1.87 -0.23 -26.00
C ARG A 231 -3.21 0.27 -26.48
N THR A 232 -3.52 -0.02 -27.73
CA THR A 232 -4.81 0.25 -28.32
C THR A 232 -5.87 -0.75 -27.84
N GLU A 233 -7.16 -0.43 -28.00
CA GLU A 233 -8.27 -1.36 -27.74
C GLU A 233 -8.12 -2.64 -28.55
N ALA A 234 -7.72 -2.54 -29.83
CA ALA A 234 -7.53 -3.69 -30.71
C ALA A 234 -6.41 -4.64 -30.19
N GLU A 235 -5.29 -4.08 -29.74
CA GLU A 235 -4.19 -4.86 -29.15
C GLU A 235 -4.59 -5.50 -27.82
N PHE A 236 -5.35 -4.80 -27.00
CA PHE A 236 -5.88 -5.37 -25.75
C PHE A 236 -6.85 -6.52 -26.04
N CYS A 237 -7.81 -6.33 -26.96
CA CYS A 237 -8.76 -7.37 -27.35
C CYS A 237 -8.05 -8.59 -27.96
N GLN A 238 -6.99 -8.39 -28.74
CA GLN A 238 -6.16 -9.49 -29.25
C GLN A 238 -5.49 -10.28 -28.12
N ALA A 239 -4.94 -9.61 -27.11
CA ALA A 239 -4.34 -10.27 -25.94
C ALA A 239 -5.40 -11.08 -25.15
N VAL A 240 -6.63 -10.55 -25.04
CA VAL A 240 -7.75 -11.29 -24.42
C VAL A 240 -8.05 -12.59 -25.20
N GLU A 241 -8.15 -12.57 -26.53
CA GLU A 241 -8.38 -13.79 -27.30
C GLU A 241 -7.22 -14.78 -27.17
N GLN A 242 -5.96 -14.33 -27.18
CA GLN A 242 -4.81 -15.20 -26.93
C GLN A 242 -4.86 -15.84 -25.54
N ALA A 243 -5.22 -15.09 -24.51
CA ALA A 243 -5.41 -15.63 -23.17
C ALA A 243 -6.52 -16.68 -23.12
N LYS A 244 -7.67 -16.45 -23.81
CA LYS A 244 -8.77 -17.41 -23.92
C LYS A 244 -8.35 -18.71 -24.62
N ASP A 245 -7.49 -18.62 -25.63
CA ASP A 245 -6.97 -19.83 -26.29
C ASP A 245 -6.11 -20.67 -25.34
N LEU A 246 -5.28 -20.04 -24.49
CA LEU A 246 -4.52 -20.73 -23.45
C LEU A 246 -5.42 -21.33 -22.37
N ILE A 247 -6.51 -20.65 -22.01
CA ILE A 247 -7.52 -21.20 -21.08
C ILE A 247 -8.21 -22.44 -21.70
N ARG A 248 -8.61 -22.38 -22.98
CA ARG A 248 -9.21 -23.50 -23.70
C ARG A 248 -8.26 -24.69 -23.86
N ALA A 249 -6.96 -24.41 -24.00
CA ALA A 249 -5.91 -25.42 -24.04
C ALA A 249 -5.66 -26.08 -22.67
N GLY A 250 -6.19 -25.53 -21.57
CA GLY A 250 -6.02 -26.04 -20.22
C GLY A 250 -4.75 -25.59 -19.51
N ASP A 251 -4.05 -24.59 -20.03
CA ASP A 251 -2.82 -24.04 -19.43
C ASP A 251 -3.11 -23.30 -18.12
N ILE A 252 -4.21 -22.55 -18.09
CA ILE A 252 -4.66 -21.71 -16.96
C ILE A 252 -6.19 -21.73 -16.85
N PHE A 253 -6.72 -21.33 -15.68
CA PHE A 253 -8.15 -21.08 -15.47
C PHE A 253 -8.49 -19.60 -15.62
N GLN A 254 -7.57 -18.73 -15.16
CA GLN A 254 -7.75 -17.28 -15.14
C GLN A 254 -6.38 -16.59 -15.29
N VAL A 255 -6.36 -15.44 -15.97
CA VAL A 255 -5.21 -14.54 -16.01
C VAL A 255 -5.69 -13.08 -15.98
N VAL A 256 -4.94 -12.20 -15.31
CA VAL A 256 -5.24 -10.77 -15.28
C VAL A 256 -4.30 -10.04 -16.23
N ILE A 257 -4.86 -9.41 -17.28
CA ILE A 257 -4.11 -8.58 -18.23
C ILE A 257 -4.44 -7.12 -18.01
N SER A 258 -3.41 -6.27 -18.02
CA SER A 258 -3.53 -4.85 -17.71
C SER A 258 -3.14 -3.92 -18.87
N GLN A 259 -3.57 -2.66 -18.74
CA GLN A 259 -3.08 -1.54 -19.53
C GLN A 259 -2.73 -0.37 -18.62
N ARG A 260 -1.80 0.48 -19.06
CA ARG A 260 -1.39 1.69 -18.37
C ARG A 260 -1.88 2.92 -19.11
N LEU A 261 -2.62 3.77 -18.39
CA LEU A 261 -3.13 5.05 -18.86
C LEU A 261 -2.23 6.17 -18.34
N THR A 262 -1.87 7.11 -19.19
CA THR A 262 -0.96 8.22 -18.85
C THR A 262 -1.60 9.55 -19.23
N THR A 263 -1.51 10.54 -18.33
CA THR A 263 -2.04 11.90 -18.54
C THR A 263 -1.10 12.94 -17.96
N PRO A 264 -0.94 14.11 -18.61
CA PRO A 264 -0.20 15.23 -18.03
C PRO A 264 -1.00 15.87 -16.89
N TYR A 265 -0.26 16.43 -15.92
CA TYR A 265 -0.84 17.19 -14.81
C TYR A 265 0.05 18.38 -14.48
N GLN A 266 -0.59 19.52 -14.17
CA GLN A 266 0.07 20.71 -13.65
C GLN A 266 -0.52 21.05 -12.28
N GLY A 267 0.33 21.20 -11.27
CA GLY A 267 -0.08 21.51 -9.90
C GLY A 267 0.68 20.72 -8.83
N ASN A 268 0.18 20.78 -7.61
CA ASN A 268 0.79 20.08 -6.49
C ASN A 268 0.35 18.61 -6.43
N PRO A 269 1.27 17.63 -6.49
CA PRO A 269 0.91 16.21 -6.38
C PRO A 269 0.17 15.82 -5.09
N PHE A 270 0.37 16.55 -4.00
CA PHE A 270 -0.37 16.27 -2.76
C PHE A 270 -1.88 16.57 -2.89
N ASP A 271 -2.26 17.49 -3.77
CA ASP A 271 -3.68 17.75 -4.05
C ASP A 271 -4.35 16.58 -4.78
N LEU A 272 -3.60 15.80 -5.58
CA LEU A 272 -4.09 14.55 -6.16
C LEU A 272 -4.48 13.54 -5.07
N TYR A 273 -3.66 13.40 -4.01
CA TYR A 273 -4.02 12.56 -2.86
C TYR A 273 -5.28 13.06 -2.17
N ARG A 274 -5.38 14.37 -1.94
CA ARG A 274 -6.54 15.00 -1.30
C ARG A 274 -7.82 14.80 -2.12
N SER A 275 -7.75 14.97 -3.44
CA SER A 275 -8.86 14.71 -4.35
C SER A 275 -9.23 13.24 -4.39
N LEU A 276 -8.27 12.33 -4.52
CA LEU A 276 -8.50 10.89 -4.53
C LEU A 276 -9.17 10.40 -3.24
N ARG A 277 -8.76 10.94 -2.10
CA ARG A 277 -9.35 10.64 -0.79
C ARG A 277 -10.85 11.01 -0.70
N LEU A 278 -11.30 11.98 -1.48
CA LEU A 278 -12.70 12.40 -1.56
C LEU A 278 -13.49 11.62 -2.63
N VAL A 279 -12.85 11.35 -3.78
CA VAL A 279 -13.49 10.65 -4.91
C VAL A 279 -13.61 9.16 -4.66
N ASN A 280 -12.55 8.54 -4.15
CA ASN A 280 -12.44 7.09 -3.99
C ASN A 280 -11.76 6.72 -2.68
N PRO A 281 -12.39 7.00 -1.52
CA PRO A 281 -11.85 6.57 -0.23
C PRO A 281 -11.72 5.04 -0.19
N SER A 282 -10.73 4.53 0.55
CA SER A 282 -10.51 3.10 0.68
C SER A 282 -9.85 2.75 2.02
N PRO A 283 -9.85 1.45 2.41
CA PRO A 283 -9.18 1.00 3.63
C PRO A 283 -7.66 1.23 3.63
N TYR A 284 -7.04 1.31 2.47
CA TYR A 284 -5.59 1.49 2.32
C TYR A 284 -5.28 2.69 1.44
N MET A 285 -5.43 3.89 2.02
CA MET A 285 -4.99 5.12 1.38
C MET A 285 -3.51 5.33 1.65
N ALA A 286 -2.75 5.72 0.62
CA ALA A 286 -1.33 5.98 0.75
C ALA A 286 -0.88 7.19 -0.08
N TYR A 287 -0.06 8.02 0.51
CA TYR A 287 0.77 9.01 -0.18
C TYR A 287 2.22 8.75 0.17
N PHE A 288 3.03 8.41 -0.81
CA PHE A 288 4.48 8.32 -0.65
C PHE A 288 5.15 9.37 -1.52
N HIS A 289 6.07 10.12 -0.95
CA HIS A 289 6.98 11.00 -1.66
C HIS A 289 8.37 10.38 -1.63
N PHE A 290 8.85 9.98 -2.79
CA PHE A 290 10.11 9.30 -3.00
C PHE A 290 11.07 10.22 -3.79
N LYS A 291 11.51 11.30 -3.15
CA LYS A 291 12.45 12.28 -3.68
C LYS A 291 11.93 12.96 -4.97
N ASP A 292 12.00 12.26 -6.10
CA ASP A 292 11.71 12.82 -7.42
C ASP A 292 10.32 12.41 -7.96
N TRP A 293 9.64 11.45 -7.33
CA TRP A 293 8.34 10.94 -7.78
C TRP A 293 7.44 10.59 -6.59
N GLN A 294 6.14 10.42 -6.86
CA GLN A 294 5.16 10.10 -5.83
C GLN A 294 4.34 8.88 -6.22
N MET A 295 3.92 8.12 -5.20
CA MET A 295 2.95 7.05 -5.32
C MET A 295 1.73 7.37 -4.47
N ILE A 296 0.55 7.42 -5.10
CA ILE A 296 -0.71 7.85 -4.50
C ILE A 296 -1.71 6.71 -4.67
N GLY A 297 -1.95 5.98 -3.59
CA GLY A 297 -2.76 4.76 -3.60
C GLY A 297 -4.09 4.92 -2.89
N SER A 298 -5.09 4.21 -3.41
CA SER A 298 -6.41 4.01 -2.81
C SER A 298 -6.82 2.54 -2.97
N SER A 299 -6.00 1.64 -2.41
CA SER A 299 -6.23 0.20 -2.56
C SER A 299 -7.37 -0.28 -1.68
N PRO A 300 -8.33 -1.02 -2.23
CA PRO A 300 -9.37 -1.64 -1.43
C PRO A 300 -8.94 -2.96 -0.78
N GLU A 301 -7.78 -3.51 -1.17
CA GLU A 301 -7.45 -4.90 -0.93
C GLU A 301 -6.13 -5.07 -0.19
N VAL A 302 -6.19 -5.76 0.96
CA VAL A 302 -4.99 -6.21 1.66
C VAL A 302 -4.23 -7.23 0.83
N MET A 303 -2.89 -7.12 0.79
CA MET A 303 -2.06 -8.19 0.25
C MET A 303 -1.86 -9.29 1.29
N VAL A 304 -1.20 -8.96 2.38
CA VAL A 304 -1.03 -9.82 3.57
C VAL A 304 -0.89 -8.97 4.82
N LYS A 305 -1.33 -9.56 5.93
CA LYS A 305 -1.01 -9.09 7.27
C LYS A 305 -0.34 -10.20 8.08
N ALA A 306 0.63 -9.82 8.90
CA ALA A 306 1.19 -10.64 9.97
C ALA A 306 1.19 -9.80 11.25
N GLU A 307 0.34 -10.14 12.20
CA GLU A 307 0.13 -9.33 13.40
C GLU A 307 0.09 -10.24 14.65
N HIS A 308 0.60 -9.75 15.78
CA HIS A 308 0.38 -10.39 17.08
C HIS A 308 -1.07 -10.14 17.52
N GLN A 309 -1.80 -11.19 17.96
CA GLN A 309 -3.20 -11.05 18.36
C GLN A 309 -3.38 -10.43 19.75
N ASP A 310 -2.54 -10.84 20.70
CA ASP A 310 -2.74 -10.48 22.12
C ASP A 310 -1.52 -9.70 22.65
N ASP A 311 -0.39 -10.38 22.83
CA ASP A 311 0.82 -9.80 23.40
C ASP A 311 1.99 -9.87 22.42
N PRO A 312 2.94 -8.93 22.49
CA PRO A 312 4.23 -9.06 21.81
C PRO A 312 4.90 -10.36 22.20
N GLY A 313 5.14 -11.25 21.22
CA GLY A 313 5.71 -12.58 21.45
C GLY A 313 4.70 -13.73 21.37
N SER A 314 3.38 -13.46 21.28
CA SER A 314 2.41 -14.46 20.84
C SER A 314 2.68 -14.87 19.37
N PRO A 315 2.28 -16.07 18.92
CA PRO A 315 2.40 -16.44 17.52
C PRO A 315 1.73 -15.41 16.62
N MET A 316 2.42 -14.97 15.56
CA MET A 316 1.82 -14.06 14.59
C MET A 316 0.72 -14.75 13.83
N VAL A 317 -0.39 -14.06 13.64
CA VAL A 317 -1.48 -14.46 12.77
C VAL A 317 -1.24 -13.88 11.39
N ALA A 318 -1.08 -14.77 10.42
CA ALA A 318 -1.06 -14.44 9.00
C ALA A 318 -2.49 -14.34 8.49
N THR A 319 -2.79 -13.29 7.73
CA THR A 319 -4.14 -13.02 7.20
C THR A 319 -4.05 -12.64 5.73
N VAL A 320 -4.94 -13.24 4.93
CA VAL A 320 -5.29 -12.79 3.57
C VAL A 320 -6.80 -12.63 3.49
N ARG A 321 -7.25 -11.59 2.77
CA ARG A 321 -8.68 -11.29 2.62
C ARG A 321 -9.06 -11.23 1.13
N PRO A 322 -9.36 -12.37 0.52
CA PRO A 322 -9.87 -12.40 -0.85
C PRO A 322 -11.15 -11.57 -0.98
N ILE A 323 -11.17 -10.70 -1.99
CA ILE A 323 -12.30 -9.86 -2.36
C ILE A 323 -12.64 -10.18 -3.81
N ALA A 324 -13.89 -10.58 -4.08
CA ALA A 324 -14.38 -10.82 -5.43
C ALA A 324 -15.86 -10.44 -5.54
N GLY A 325 -16.32 -10.29 -6.77
CA GLY A 325 -17.69 -9.88 -7.04
C GLY A 325 -17.95 -8.41 -6.67
N THR A 326 -18.75 -7.76 -7.47
CA THR A 326 -19.08 -6.35 -7.24
C THR A 326 -20.52 -6.05 -7.63
N ARG A 327 -21.24 -5.34 -6.77
CA ARG A 327 -22.51 -4.70 -7.11
C ARG A 327 -22.49 -3.22 -6.64
N PRO A 328 -23.19 -2.33 -7.35
CA PRO A 328 -23.36 -0.95 -6.88
C PRO A 328 -24.19 -0.92 -5.60
N ARG A 329 -24.11 0.19 -4.86
CA ARG A 329 -25.00 0.45 -3.72
C ARG A 329 -26.42 0.72 -4.20
N GLY A 330 -27.40 0.20 -3.45
CA GLY A 330 -28.81 0.48 -3.68
C GLY A 330 -29.21 1.88 -3.21
N GLN A 331 -30.13 2.52 -3.91
CA GLN A 331 -30.65 3.86 -3.52
C GLN A 331 -31.53 3.81 -2.26
N THR A 332 -31.98 2.65 -1.87
CA THR A 332 -32.76 2.40 -0.64
C THR A 332 -32.20 1.18 0.08
N PRO A 333 -32.41 1.05 1.41
CA PRO A 333 -31.97 -0.14 2.14
C PRO A 333 -32.49 -1.46 1.55
N ALA A 334 -33.73 -1.47 1.05
CA ALA A 334 -34.32 -2.66 0.43
C ALA A 334 -33.65 -2.99 -0.94
N ALA A 335 -33.36 -1.98 -1.74
CA ALA A 335 -32.62 -2.17 -3.01
C ALA A 335 -31.16 -2.61 -2.75
N ASP A 336 -30.53 -2.08 -1.71
CA ASP A 336 -29.17 -2.43 -1.30
C ASP A 336 -29.10 -3.91 -0.87
N GLU A 337 -30.08 -4.37 -0.10
CA GLU A 337 -30.18 -5.76 0.33
C GLU A 337 -30.49 -6.70 -0.86
N ALA A 338 -31.36 -6.27 -1.78
CA ALA A 338 -31.65 -7.06 -2.99
C ALA A 338 -30.39 -7.26 -3.87
N LEU A 339 -29.55 -6.23 -4.01
CA LEU A 339 -28.27 -6.33 -4.73
C LEU A 339 -27.26 -7.21 -4.01
N ALA A 340 -27.26 -7.21 -2.67
CA ALA A 340 -26.41 -8.11 -1.88
C ALA A 340 -26.84 -9.58 -2.08
N GLN A 341 -28.14 -9.86 -2.09
CA GLN A 341 -28.67 -11.20 -2.33
C GLN A 341 -28.40 -11.65 -3.78
N ASP A 342 -28.56 -10.76 -4.77
CA ASP A 342 -28.20 -11.05 -6.17
C ASP A 342 -26.73 -11.43 -6.31
N LEU A 343 -25.84 -10.68 -5.64
CA LEU A 343 -24.40 -10.97 -5.64
C LEU A 343 -24.08 -12.35 -5.03
N LEU A 344 -24.70 -12.68 -3.90
CA LEU A 344 -24.52 -13.97 -3.21
C LEU A 344 -25.19 -15.15 -3.93
N GLN A 345 -26.00 -14.92 -4.97
CA GLN A 345 -26.65 -15.96 -5.78
C GLN A 345 -26.02 -16.07 -7.17
N ASP A 346 -25.07 -15.20 -7.54
CA ASP A 346 -24.40 -15.25 -8.83
C ASP A 346 -23.38 -16.40 -8.87
N PRO A 347 -23.63 -17.48 -9.67
CA PRO A 347 -22.76 -18.65 -9.66
C PRO A 347 -21.33 -18.35 -10.13
N LYS A 348 -21.15 -17.36 -11.02
CA LYS A 348 -19.84 -16.97 -11.55
C LYS A 348 -19.03 -16.28 -10.47
N GLU A 349 -19.62 -15.29 -9.79
CA GLU A 349 -18.96 -14.55 -8.72
C GLU A 349 -18.59 -15.46 -7.54
N ILE A 350 -19.48 -16.39 -7.17
CA ILE A 350 -19.21 -17.41 -6.14
C ILE A 350 -18.04 -18.30 -6.54
N ALA A 351 -18.03 -18.82 -7.78
CA ALA A 351 -16.98 -19.73 -8.25
C ALA A 351 -15.60 -19.04 -8.27
N GLU A 352 -15.55 -17.77 -8.72
CA GLU A 352 -14.33 -16.96 -8.68
C GLU A 352 -13.89 -16.73 -7.23
N HIS A 353 -14.81 -16.39 -6.34
CA HIS A 353 -14.49 -16.13 -4.93
C HIS A 353 -13.96 -17.39 -4.23
N VAL A 354 -14.59 -18.56 -4.44
CA VAL A 354 -14.10 -19.85 -3.90
C VAL A 354 -12.68 -20.14 -4.38
N MET A 355 -12.40 -19.92 -5.66
CA MET A 355 -11.06 -20.10 -6.22
C MET A 355 -10.03 -19.20 -5.52
N LEU A 356 -10.35 -17.94 -5.25
CA LEU A 356 -9.46 -17.01 -4.55
C LEU A 356 -9.26 -17.38 -3.08
N VAL A 357 -10.30 -17.86 -2.40
CA VAL A 357 -10.22 -18.39 -1.02
C VAL A 357 -9.30 -19.60 -0.97
N ASP A 358 -9.45 -20.55 -1.90
CA ASP A 358 -8.60 -21.74 -1.96
C ASP A 358 -7.14 -21.39 -2.30
N LEU A 359 -6.92 -20.40 -3.17
CA LEU A 359 -5.58 -19.88 -3.44
C LEU A 359 -4.97 -19.29 -2.16
N GLY A 360 -5.71 -18.46 -1.41
CA GLY A 360 -5.24 -17.90 -0.14
C GLY A 360 -4.94 -18.97 0.91
N ARG A 361 -5.77 -20.01 1.01
CA ARG A 361 -5.51 -21.16 1.89
C ARG A 361 -4.23 -21.91 1.50
N ASN A 362 -4.01 -22.11 0.19
CA ASN A 362 -2.79 -22.74 -0.31
C ASN A 362 -1.55 -21.88 -0.03
N ASP A 363 -1.62 -20.57 -0.25
CA ASP A 363 -0.52 -19.64 0.00
C ASP A 363 -0.15 -19.62 1.49
N LEU A 364 -1.12 -19.49 2.40
CA LEU A 364 -0.89 -19.54 3.84
C LEU A 364 -0.40 -20.92 4.30
N GLY A 365 -0.86 -22.00 3.67
CA GLY A 365 -0.45 -23.38 3.99
C GLY A 365 1.05 -23.63 3.79
N ARG A 366 1.73 -22.79 3.01
CA ARG A 366 3.19 -22.89 2.75
C ARG A 366 4.04 -22.34 3.91
N VAL A 367 3.49 -21.48 4.74
CA VAL A 367 4.25 -20.74 5.77
C VAL A 367 3.61 -20.78 7.17
N CYS A 368 2.39 -21.26 7.27
CA CYS A 368 1.71 -21.41 8.55
C CYS A 368 1.89 -22.81 9.16
N THR A 369 1.77 -22.88 10.47
CA THR A 369 1.78 -24.15 11.21
C THR A 369 0.65 -25.04 10.71
N SER A 370 0.97 -26.30 10.43
CA SER A 370 0.02 -27.28 9.90
C SER A 370 -1.24 -27.39 10.79
N GLY A 371 -2.41 -27.36 10.15
CA GLY A 371 -3.71 -27.45 10.82
C GLY A 371 -4.23 -26.13 11.41
N THR A 372 -3.49 -25.01 11.28
CA THR A 372 -3.95 -23.70 11.80
C THR A 372 -4.63 -22.85 10.74
N VAL A 373 -4.44 -23.15 9.45
CA VAL A 373 -5.09 -22.41 8.36
C VAL A 373 -6.58 -22.70 8.34
N ARG A 374 -7.38 -21.64 8.48
CA ARG A 374 -8.84 -21.71 8.48
C ARG A 374 -9.45 -20.49 7.80
N VAL A 375 -10.68 -20.63 7.38
CA VAL A 375 -11.53 -19.51 6.93
C VAL A 375 -12.43 -19.17 8.12
N ASP A 376 -12.24 -18.02 8.73
CA ASP A 376 -13.03 -17.59 9.91
C ASP A 376 -14.21 -16.69 9.53
N GLU A 377 -14.14 -16.03 8.37
CA GLU A 377 -15.27 -15.38 7.72
C GLU A 377 -15.38 -15.86 6.28
N LEU A 378 -16.54 -16.35 5.87
CA LEU A 378 -16.75 -16.88 4.52
C LEU A 378 -17.90 -16.15 3.82
N MET A 379 -17.61 -15.54 2.67
CA MET A 379 -18.61 -14.90 1.78
C MET A 379 -19.51 -13.88 2.49
N VAL A 380 -18.93 -13.00 3.29
CA VAL A 380 -19.66 -11.86 3.88
C VAL A 380 -19.76 -10.72 2.88
N ILE A 381 -20.89 -10.00 2.90
CA ILE A 381 -21.03 -8.78 2.10
C ILE A 381 -20.47 -7.59 2.86
N GLU A 382 -19.40 -7.01 2.32
CA GLU A 382 -18.89 -5.72 2.79
C GLU A 382 -19.42 -4.60 1.91
N ARG A 383 -19.96 -3.57 2.57
CA ARG A 383 -20.57 -2.41 1.93
C ARG A 383 -19.65 -1.21 2.07
N TYR A 384 -19.18 -0.70 0.92
CA TYR A 384 -18.39 0.51 0.81
C TYR A 384 -19.28 1.68 0.34
N SER A 385 -18.72 2.88 0.21
CA SER A 385 -19.50 4.08 -0.16
C SER A 385 -20.27 3.93 -1.48
N HIS A 386 -19.67 3.29 -2.49
CA HIS A 386 -20.25 3.21 -3.85
C HIS A 386 -20.53 1.79 -4.34
N VAL A 387 -19.93 0.80 -3.73
CA VAL A 387 -20.02 -0.62 -4.13
C VAL A 387 -20.11 -1.53 -2.92
N MET A 388 -20.49 -2.78 -3.17
CA MET A 388 -20.40 -3.89 -2.22
C MET A 388 -19.66 -5.05 -2.85
N HIS A 389 -18.99 -5.84 -2.03
CA HIS A 389 -18.20 -6.99 -2.45
C HIS A 389 -18.48 -8.22 -1.60
N ILE A 390 -18.20 -9.41 -2.15
CA ILE A 390 -18.06 -10.64 -1.37
C ILE A 390 -16.64 -10.67 -0.81
N VAL A 391 -16.52 -10.84 0.49
CA VAL A 391 -15.24 -10.89 1.21
C VAL A 391 -15.17 -12.16 2.04
N SER A 392 -14.02 -12.79 2.09
CA SER A 392 -13.71 -13.86 3.04
C SER A 392 -12.42 -13.54 3.78
N ASN A 393 -12.25 -14.10 4.98
CA ASN A 393 -11.05 -13.95 5.77
C ASN A 393 -10.39 -15.31 5.98
N VAL A 394 -9.15 -15.44 5.51
CA VAL A 394 -8.35 -16.65 5.67
C VAL A 394 -7.20 -16.34 6.60
N VAL A 395 -7.09 -17.10 7.69
CA VAL A 395 -6.07 -16.87 8.72
C VAL A 395 -5.29 -18.15 9.01
N GLY A 396 -4.07 -17.98 9.52
CA GLY A 396 -3.25 -19.08 10.00
C GLY A 396 -2.16 -18.58 10.97
N HIS A 397 -1.67 -19.44 11.85
CA HIS A 397 -0.54 -19.09 12.71
C HIS A 397 0.76 -19.26 11.93
N LEU A 398 1.53 -18.18 11.77
CA LEU A 398 2.84 -18.23 11.14
C LEU A 398 3.74 -19.24 11.86
N ALA A 399 4.44 -20.09 11.11
CA ALA A 399 5.33 -21.08 11.71
C ALA A 399 6.52 -20.38 12.41
N PRO A 400 7.05 -20.93 13.53
CA PRO A 400 8.07 -20.25 14.34
C PRO A 400 9.38 -19.95 13.62
N ASP A 401 9.68 -20.66 12.53
CA ASP A 401 10.86 -20.48 11.68
C ASP A 401 10.61 -19.53 10.50
N LYS A 402 9.40 -18.98 10.39
CA LYS A 402 8.99 -18.10 9.30
C LYS A 402 8.83 -16.66 9.78
N THR A 403 9.12 -15.74 8.88
CA THR A 403 8.98 -14.29 9.07
C THR A 403 7.79 -13.77 8.27
N ALA A 404 7.35 -12.54 8.55
CA ALA A 404 6.34 -11.87 7.76
C ALA A 404 6.80 -11.65 6.29
N TRP A 405 8.11 -11.58 6.02
CA TRP A 405 8.64 -11.57 4.66
C TRP A 405 8.48 -12.91 3.94
N ASP A 406 8.58 -14.03 4.66
CA ASP A 406 8.28 -15.35 4.09
C ASP A 406 6.80 -15.48 3.76
N LEU A 407 5.91 -14.90 4.60
CA LEU A 407 4.49 -14.81 4.30
C LEU A 407 4.26 -14.00 3.02
N LEU A 408 4.88 -12.82 2.91
CA LEU A 408 4.76 -12.01 1.70
C LEU A 408 5.20 -12.79 0.46
N LYS A 409 6.38 -13.44 0.50
CA LYS A 409 6.88 -14.25 -0.61
C LYS A 409 5.92 -15.39 -0.99
N ALA A 410 5.32 -16.06 -0.01
CA ALA A 410 4.38 -17.15 -0.25
C ALA A 410 3.10 -16.70 -0.97
N CYS A 411 2.61 -15.49 -0.68
CA CYS A 411 1.37 -14.97 -1.23
C CYS A 411 1.58 -14.13 -2.50
N PHE A 412 2.79 -13.65 -2.76
CA PHE A 412 3.09 -12.68 -3.83
C PHE A 412 3.14 -13.32 -5.24
N PRO A 413 2.66 -12.60 -6.26
CA PRO A 413 1.69 -11.53 -6.17
C PRO A 413 0.28 -12.07 -5.84
N ALA A 414 -0.65 -11.18 -5.49
CA ALA A 414 -2.02 -11.60 -5.22
C ALA A 414 -2.67 -12.28 -6.43
N GLY A 415 -3.54 -13.26 -6.19
CA GLY A 415 -4.28 -13.96 -7.25
C GLY A 415 -5.17 -13.03 -8.06
N THR A 416 -5.77 -12.05 -7.40
CA THR A 416 -6.65 -11.03 -8.00
C THR A 416 -5.96 -10.11 -9.02
N VAL A 417 -4.64 -10.11 -9.07
CA VAL A 417 -3.84 -9.35 -10.05
C VAL A 417 -2.92 -10.23 -10.91
N SER A 418 -2.94 -11.55 -10.72
CA SER A 418 -2.13 -12.51 -11.50
C SER A 418 -2.98 -13.55 -12.22
N GLY A 419 -3.50 -14.52 -11.51
CA GLY A 419 -4.36 -15.58 -12.05
C GLY A 419 -4.07 -16.96 -11.43
N ALA A 420 -4.66 -17.99 -12.02
CA ALA A 420 -4.60 -19.37 -11.54
C ALA A 420 -4.42 -20.39 -12.69
N PRO A 421 -3.44 -21.31 -12.61
CA PRO A 421 -2.35 -21.41 -11.62
C PRO A 421 -1.40 -20.23 -11.68
N LYS A 422 -0.98 -19.72 -10.52
CA LYS A 422 -0.26 -18.43 -10.34
C LYS A 422 0.99 -18.30 -11.22
N ILE A 423 1.90 -19.27 -11.21
CA ILE A 423 3.17 -19.20 -11.94
C ILE A 423 2.92 -19.15 -13.46
N ARG A 424 2.05 -20.01 -13.98
CA ARG A 424 1.73 -20.01 -15.40
C ARG A 424 1.03 -18.72 -15.86
N ALA A 425 0.11 -18.20 -15.04
CA ALA A 425 -0.52 -16.91 -15.31
C ALA A 425 0.51 -15.77 -15.41
N MET A 426 1.52 -15.73 -14.52
CA MET A 426 2.58 -14.71 -14.58
C MET A 426 3.47 -14.84 -15.83
N GLN A 427 3.77 -16.05 -16.30
CA GLN A 427 4.46 -16.25 -17.57
C GLN A 427 3.66 -15.69 -18.74
N ILE A 428 2.35 -15.96 -18.76
CA ILE A 428 1.45 -15.43 -19.79
C ILE A 428 1.33 -13.90 -19.73
N ILE A 429 1.29 -13.32 -18.54
CA ILE A 429 1.33 -11.86 -18.35
C ILE A 429 2.58 -11.29 -19.01
N HIS A 430 3.73 -11.90 -18.76
CA HIS A 430 4.99 -11.48 -19.40
C HIS A 430 4.92 -11.53 -20.94
N ASP A 431 4.29 -12.56 -21.51
CA ASP A 431 4.20 -12.74 -22.95
C ASP A 431 3.20 -11.78 -23.60
N LEU A 432 2.14 -11.37 -22.88
CA LEU A 432 1.02 -10.59 -23.42
C LEU A 432 1.05 -9.11 -23.09
N GLU A 433 1.75 -8.67 -22.05
CA GLU A 433 1.87 -7.25 -21.71
C GLU A 433 3.10 -6.62 -22.40
N PRO A 434 2.98 -5.39 -22.94
CA PRO A 434 4.08 -4.77 -23.71
C PRO A 434 5.21 -4.25 -22.82
N ASP A 435 4.91 -3.93 -21.55
CA ASP A 435 5.82 -3.30 -20.59
C ASP A 435 5.82 -4.06 -19.27
N ARG A 436 6.86 -3.85 -18.47
CA ARG A 436 6.88 -4.30 -17.08
C ARG A 436 5.82 -3.51 -16.26
N ARG A 437 5.32 -4.17 -15.23
CA ARG A 437 4.27 -3.61 -14.37
C ARG A 437 4.77 -2.54 -13.39
N GLY A 438 6.02 -2.64 -12.95
CA GLY A 438 6.57 -1.76 -11.94
C GLY A 438 5.83 -1.87 -10.60
N PRO A 439 5.43 -0.76 -9.97
CA PRO A 439 4.67 -0.80 -8.72
C PRO A 439 3.30 -1.47 -8.82
N TYR A 440 2.62 -1.41 -9.98
CA TYR A 440 1.32 -2.06 -10.18
C TYR A 440 1.39 -3.57 -9.93
N SER A 441 0.40 -4.13 -9.25
CA SER A 441 0.35 -5.54 -8.81
C SER A 441 1.42 -5.93 -7.78
N GLY A 442 2.23 -4.99 -7.32
CA GLY A 442 3.10 -5.13 -6.18
C GLY A 442 2.36 -4.87 -4.87
N VAL A 443 3.08 -4.42 -3.85
CA VAL A 443 2.56 -4.13 -2.52
C VAL A 443 3.12 -2.82 -1.97
N TYR A 444 2.34 -2.14 -1.13
CA TYR A 444 2.82 -1.04 -0.30
C TYR A 444 2.28 -1.16 1.13
N GLY A 445 2.99 -0.57 2.06
CA GLY A 445 2.58 -0.60 3.46
C GLY A 445 3.73 -0.38 4.43
N TYR A 446 3.69 -1.09 5.55
CA TYR A 446 4.74 -1.02 6.56
C TYR A 446 5.12 -2.39 7.12
N TYR A 447 6.37 -2.47 7.59
CA TYR A 447 6.92 -3.55 8.38
C TYR A 447 7.53 -2.94 9.64
N ASP A 448 7.03 -3.30 10.83
CA ASP A 448 7.48 -2.71 12.07
C ASP A 448 8.63 -3.48 12.75
N PHE A 449 9.15 -2.91 13.82
CA PHE A 449 10.23 -3.51 14.59
C PHE A 449 9.84 -4.74 15.41
N GLU A 450 8.55 -5.02 15.56
CA GLU A 450 8.04 -6.24 16.19
C GLU A 450 7.92 -7.39 15.19
N GLY A 451 8.27 -7.13 13.92
CA GLY A 451 8.18 -8.09 12.83
C GLY A 451 6.79 -8.18 12.21
N GLN A 452 5.89 -7.30 12.59
CA GLN A 452 4.54 -7.24 12.02
C GLN A 452 4.59 -6.60 10.63
N LEU A 453 3.74 -7.08 9.73
CA LEU A 453 3.62 -6.61 8.36
C LEU A 453 2.16 -6.29 8.05
N ASN A 454 1.92 -5.12 7.47
CA ASN A 454 0.61 -4.73 6.98
C ASN A 454 0.76 -4.09 5.59
N THR A 455 0.30 -4.80 4.56
CA THR A 455 0.49 -4.40 3.18
C THR A 455 -0.79 -4.52 2.38
N ALA A 456 -0.98 -3.57 1.46
CA ALA A 456 -2.03 -3.56 0.46
C ALA A 456 -1.46 -3.91 -0.92
N ILE A 457 -2.29 -4.44 -1.80
CA ILE A 457 -1.95 -4.64 -3.21
C ILE A 457 -1.86 -3.26 -3.88
N THR A 458 -0.82 -3.03 -4.69
CA THR A 458 -0.69 -1.79 -5.45
C THR A 458 -1.64 -1.79 -6.65
N ILE A 459 -2.89 -1.47 -6.39
CA ILE A 459 -3.95 -1.23 -7.36
C ILE A 459 -4.66 0.09 -7.02
N ARG A 460 -5.43 0.64 -7.94
CA ARG A 460 -6.08 1.95 -7.75
C ARG A 460 -5.07 3.01 -7.31
N THR A 461 -3.90 3.00 -7.97
CA THR A 461 -2.73 3.79 -7.58
C THR A 461 -2.27 4.64 -8.76
N MET A 462 -1.98 5.90 -8.49
CA MET A 462 -1.35 6.85 -9.41
C MET A 462 0.15 6.88 -9.13
N LEU A 463 0.96 6.84 -10.17
CA LEU A 463 2.39 7.15 -10.13
C LEU A 463 2.59 8.51 -10.76
N VAL A 464 3.24 9.43 -10.05
CA VAL A 464 3.40 10.82 -10.45
C VAL A 464 4.88 11.09 -10.63
N GLN A 465 5.31 11.36 -11.87
CA GLN A 465 6.70 11.58 -12.24
C GLN A 465 6.90 12.99 -12.81
N PRO A 466 7.98 13.70 -12.48
CA PRO A 466 8.22 15.04 -12.98
C PRO A 466 8.56 15.03 -14.47
N THR A 467 8.00 15.98 -15.21
CA THR A 467 8.33 16.26 -16.61
C THR A 467 8.91 17.67 -16.79
N GLY A 468 8.84 18.50 -15.76
CA GLY A 468 9.35 19.87 -15.71
C GLY A 468 8.98 20.54 -14.39
N PRO A 469 9.34 21.80 -14.17
CA PRO A 469 8.90 22.55 -13.00
C PRO A 469 7.37 22.59 -12.93
N ASP A 470 6.78 22.11 -11.83
CA ASP A 470 5.33 22.02 -11.58
C ASP A 470 4.52 21.26 -12.65
N HIS A 471 5.22 20.48 -13.50
CA HIS A 471 4.61 19.64 -14.52
C HIS A 471 4.95 18.17 -14.25
N TRP A 472 3.91 17.33 -14.35
CA TRP A 472 3.96 15.92 -13.99
C TRP A 472 3.33 15.07 -15.07
N GLU A 473 3.81 13.86 -15.19
CA GLU A 473 3.14 12.77 -15.86
C GLU A 473 2.52 11.85 -14.81
N ILE A 474 1.23 11.61 -14.91
CA ILE A 474 0.53 10.68 -14.04
C ILE A 474 0.24 9.41 -14.82
N SER A 475 0.61 8.28 -14.28
CA SER A 475 0.23 6.98 -14.83
C SER A 475 -0.67 6.22 -13.85
N VAL A 476 -1.68 5.55 -14.42
CA VAL A 476 -2.63 4.67 -13.74
C VAL A 476 -2.66 3.35 -14.48
N GLN A 477 -2.44 2.23 -13.80
CA GLN A 477 -2.52 0.91 -14.39
C GLN A 477 -3.69 0.12 -13.81
N ALA A 478 -4.44 -0.55 -14.69
CA ALA A 478 -5.59 -1.36 -14.30
C ALA A 478 -5.71 -2.60 -15.19
N GLY A 479 -6.18 -3.70 -14.63
CA GLY A 479 -6.31 -4.98 -15.32
C GLY A 479 -7.69 -5.60 -15.16
N ALA A 480 -8.02 -6.50 -16.09
CA ALA A 480 -9.23 -7.32 -16.08
C ALA A 480 -8.87 -8.79 -15.93
N GLY A 481 -9.66 -9.52 -15.16
CA GLY A 481 -9.54 -10.97 -14.96
C GLY A 481 -10.20 -11.74 -16.08
N LEU A 482 -9.41 -12.43 -16.89
CA LEU A 482 -9.86 -13.12 -18.08
C LEU A 482 -10.16 -14.59 -17.79
N VAL A 483 -11.35 -15.04 -18.19
CA VAL A 483 -11.81 -16.43 -18.12
C VAL A 483 -12.32 -16.88 -19.51
N ALA A 484 -12.69 -18.15 -19.65
CA ALA A 484 -13.09 -18.72 -20.95
C ALA A 484 -14.23 -17.94 -21.63
N ASP A 485 -15.17 -17.42 -20.86
CA ASP A 485 -16.34 -16.70 -21.36
C ASP A 485 -16.15 -15.17 -21.45
N SER A 486 -14.95 -14.66 -21.17
CA SER A 486 -14.63 -13.22 -21.25
C SER A 486 -14.90 -12.67 -22.66
N VAL A 487 -15.51 -11.48 -22.71
CA VAL A 487 -15.79 -10.75 -23.96
C VAL A 487 -14.76 -9.62 -24.08
N PRO A 488 -13.87 -9.62 -25.09
CA PRO A 488 -12.73 -8.72 -25.18
C PRO A 488 -13.04 -7.23 -24.97
N ALA A 489 -14.09 -6.72 -25.64
CA ALA A 489 -14.51 -5.32 -25.50
C ALA A 489 -15.02 -4.99 -24.08
N SER A 490 -15.68 -5.95 -23.41
CA SER A 490 -16.14 -5.78 -22.03
C SER A 490 -14.97 -5.74 -21.05
N GLU A 491 -13.96 -6.59 -21.24
CA GLU A 491 -12.75 -6.63 -20.42
C GLU A 491 -11.91 -5.34 -20.59
N PHE A 492 -11.80 -4.84 -21.82
CA PHE A 492 -11.20 -3.53 -22.07
C PHE A 492 -11.93 -2.44 -21.31
N GLN A 493 -13.26 -2.38 -21.40
CA GLN A 493 -14.06 -1.40 -20.68
C GLN A 493 -13.94 -1.56 -19.15
N GLU A 494 -13.78 -2.78 -18.64
CA GLU A 494 -13.55 -3.03 -17.22
C GLU A 494 -12.26 -2.37 -16.72
N THR A 495 -11.17 -2.43 -17.49
CA THR A 495 -9.91 -1.75 -17.11
C THR A 495 -10.10 -0.24 -17.00
N LEU A 496 -10.85 0.37 -17.93
CA LEU A 496 -11.19 1.81 -17.88
C LEU A 496 -12.07 2.14 -16.67
N ASN A 497 -13.06 1.28 -16.37
CA ASN A 497 -13.90 1.44 -15.19
C ASN A 497 -13.09 1.37 -13.88
N LYS A 498 -12.09 0.46 -13.80
CA LYS A 498 -11.19 0.34 -12.65
C LYS A 498 -10.24 1.54 -12.51
N ALA A 499 -9.87 2.20 -13.59
CA ALA A 499 -9.07 3.41 -13.59
C ALA A 499 -9.88 4.68 -13.28
N ARG A 500 -11.19 4.64 -13.43
CA ARG A 500 -12.08 5.82 -13.39
C ARG A 500 -11.90 6.67 -12.15
N GLY A 501 -11.86 6.08 -10.95
CA GLY A 501 -11.73 6.85 -9.70
C GLY A 501 -10.49 7.73 -9.65
N MET A 502 -9.35 7.25 -10.16
CA MET A 502 -8.11 8.02 -10.25
C MET A 502 -8.19 9.12 -11.31
N LEU A 503 -8.71 8.79 -12.49
CA LEU A 503 -8.90 9.77 -13.58
C LEU A 503 -9.86 10.90 -13.16
N GLU A 504 -10.94 10.57 -12.46
CA GLU A 504 -11.87 11.55 -11.90
C GLU A 504 -11.22 12.44 -10.84
N ALA A 505 -10.37 11.88 -9.97
CA ALA A 505 -9.64 12.67 -8.98
C ALA A 505 -8.70 13.69 -9.64
N ILE A 506 -8.06 13.34 -10.76
CA ILE A 506 -7.22 14.26 -11.55
C ILE A 506 -8.10 15.34 -12.19
N ARG A 507 -9.20 14.95 -12.84
CA ARG A 507 -10.12 15.86 -13.53
C ARG A 507 -10.70 16.93 -12.60
N CYS A 508 -11.10 16.54 -11.37
CA CYS A 508 -11.64 17.47 -10.38
C CYS A 508 -10.67 18.61 -10.00
N LEU A 509 -9.37 18.41 -10.19
CA LEU A 509 -8.37 19.45 -9.93
C LEU A 509 -8.09 20.32 -11.16
N GLN A 510 -8.17 19.77 -12.37
CA GLN A 510 -7.94 20.53 -13.61
C GLN A 510 -9.04 21.54 -13.88
N THR A 511 -10.31 21.22 -13.57
CA THR A 511 -11.45 22.14 -13.72
C THR A 511 -11.33 23.37 -12.81
N VAL A 512 -10.71 23.24 -11.65
CA VAL A 512 -10.49 24.35 -10.71
C VAL A 512 -9.39 25.32 -11.20
N ALA A 513 -8.42 24.80 -11.95
CA ALA A 513 -7.31 25.61 -12.48
C ALA A 513 -7.73 26.48 -13.66
N ASP A 514 -8.73 26.06 -14.46
CA ASP A 514 -9.24 26.81 -15.61
C ASP A 514 -10.22 27.95 -15.20
N GLU A 515 -10.76 27.93 -13.97
CA GLU A 515 -11.67 28.96 -13.45
C GLU A 515 -10.98 30.02 -12.57
N SER A 516 -9.68 29.88 -12.24
CA SER A 516 -8.89 30.79 -11.41
C SER A 516 -7.93 31.64 -12.24
#